data_2b4c95b5b7d96dae0bb26232b72a20a2
#
_entry.id   2b4c95b5b7d96dae0bb26232b72a20a2
#
_cell.length_a   1.000
_cell.length_b   1.000
_cell.length_c   1.000
_cell.angle_alpha   90.00
_cell.angle_beta   90.00
_cell.angle_gamma   90.00
#
_symmetry.space_group_name_H-M   'P 1'
#
loop_
_entity.id
_entity.type
_entity.pdbx_description
1 polymer ?
#
loop_
_entity_poly.entity_id
_entity_poly.type
_entity_poly.pdbx_seq_one_letter_code
_entity_poly.pdbx_strand_id
1 'polypeptide(L)'
;MGSRIKKNPDKTFYWFFQASCPIARDKDPDVLFQFPEDFNDEESRKSLPRFCFPYDIERVKDSVAVQHFTFVLTDLEGCQRFGFCRLTSSSQTCLCILSYLPWFEVFYKLLNNLAECSSKGQTNEMTELLSALYKHPVPPANGSITLQMGAKLMIGSEMPGICGHAPKGEESAGIPYFIAPDPKALPSIPES
;
A
#
# COMPACT_ATOMS: atom_id res chain seq x y z
N MET A 1 -21.37 3.50 16.26
CA MET A 1 -19.89 3.43 16.25
C MET A 1 -19.37 4.35 15.17
N GLY A 2 -18.40 5.19 15.51
CA GLY A 2 -17.75 6.06 14.53
C GLY A 2 -16.89 5.26 13.54
N SER A 3 -16.65 5.83 12.37
CA SER A 3 -15.70 5.28 11.41
C SER A 3 -14.29 5.26 12.02
N ARG A 4 -13.55 4.15 11.84
CA ARG A 4 -12.13 4.04 12.21
C ARG A 4 -11.20 4.65 11.18
N ILE A 5 -11.75 5.19 10.11
CA ILE A 5 -10.98 5.90 9.09
C ILE A 5 -10.58 7.26 9.65
N LYS A 6 -9.30 7.58 9.57
CA LYS A 6 -8.78 8.88 10.01
C LYS A 6 -9.39 10.00 9.14
N LYS A 7 -9.99 10.98 9.79
CA LYS A 7 -10.49 12.17 9.11
C LYS A 7 -9.33 13.13 8.86
N ASN A 8 -9.24 13.66 7.64
CA ASN A 8 -8.26 14.68 7.24
C ASN A 8 -6.80 14.31 7.59
N PRO A 9 -6.26 13.20 7.06
CA PRO A 9 -4.85 12.91 7.23
C PRO A 9 -4.01 14.01 6.57
N ASP A 10 -2.86 14.34 7.18
CA ASP A 10 -2.01 15.43 6.71
C ASP A 10 -1.29 15.10 5.39
N LYS A 11 -1.09 13.82 5.14
CA LYS A 11 -0.33 13.33 3.97
C LYS A 11 -1.08 12.20 3.27
N THR A 12 -0.80 12.05 1.98
CA THR A 12 -1.35 10.96 1.18
C THR A 12 -0.80 9.61 1.60
N PHE A 13 0.48 9.56 2.00
CA PHE A 13 1.10 8.37 2.58
C PHE A 13 2.17 8.78 3.60
N TYR A 14 2.54 7.86 4.48
CA TYR A 14 3.51 8.13 5.56
C TYR A 14 4.83 7.41 5.36
N TRP A 15 4.82 6.26 4.73
CA TRP A 15 6.00 5.47 4.49
C TRP A 15 5.84 4.62 3.23
N PHE A 16 6.88 4.58 2.43
CA PHE A 16 7.07 3.63 1.35
C PHE A 16 8.34 2.85 1.61
N PHE A 17 8.32 1.55 1.40
CA PHE A 17 9.52 0.74 1.47
C PHE A 17 9.49 -0.42 0.50
N GLN A 18 10.68 -0.88 0.15
CA GLN A 18 10.91 -2.12 -0.56
C GLN A 18 11.60 -3.09 0.38
N ALA A 19 11.03 -4.26 0.57
CA ALA A 19 11.58 -5.31 1.41
C ALA A 19 11.94 -6.54 0.58
N SER A 20 13.01 -7.22 0.97
CA SER A 20 13.35 -8.53 0.43
C SER A 20 12.68 -9.64 1.22
N CYS A 21 12.34 -10.72 0.54
CA CYS A 21 11.88 -11.94 1.19
C CYS A 21 12.97 -12.44 2.17
N PRO A 22 12.62 -12.79 3.39
CA PRO A 22 13.60 -13.30 4.35
C PRO A 22 14.23 -14.60 3.85
N ILE A 23 15.50 -14.79 4.15
CA ILE A 23 16.29 -15.97 3.73
C ILE A 23 15.79 -17.23 4.42
N ALA A 24 15.30 -17.10 5.63
CA ALA A 24 14.77 -18.20 6.46
C ALA A 24 13.56 -17.74 7.27
N ARG A 25 12.76 -18.70 7.74
CA ARG A 25 11.52 -18.41 8.49
C ARG A 25 11.75 -17.64 9.81
N ASP A 26 12.93 -17.79 10.39
CA ASP A 26 13.32 -17.14 11.64
C ASP A 26 14.02 -15.80 11.43
N LYS A 27 14.15 -15.34 10.20
CA LYS A 27 14.75 -14.07 9.84
C LYS A 27 13.69 -13.05 9.46
N ASP A 28 13.99 -11.81 9.75
CA ASP A 28 13.15 -10.68 9.33
C ASP A 28 13.47 -10.29 7.89
N PRO A 29 12.49 -9.75 7.16
CA PRO A 29 12.73 -9.13 5.87
C PRO A 29 13.68 -7.94 5.99
N ASP A 30 14.59 -7.79 5.03
CA ASP A 30 15.46 -6.62 4.95
C ASP A 30 14.76 -5.49 4.18
N VAL A 31 14.83 -4.28 4.69
CA VAL A 31 14.38 -3.09 3.99
C VAL A 31 15.50 -2.61 3.07
N LEU A 32 15.29 -2.75 1.76
CA LEU A 32 16.27 -2.40 0.73
C LEU A 32 16.23 -0.93 0.35
N PHE A 33 15.07 -0.31 0.44
CA PHE A 33 14.81 1.08 0.11
C PHE A 33 13.66 1.59 0.97
N GLN A 34 13.71 2.85 1.37
CA GLN A 34 12.59 3.51 2.05
C GLN A 34 12.46 4.98 1.63
N PHE A 35 11.25 5.49 1.75
CA PHE A 35 10.94 6.89 1.61
C PHE A 35 9.85 7.30 2.63
N PRO A 36 9.99 8.39 3.38
CA PRO A 36 11.20 9.25 3.45
C PRO A 36 12.39 8.50 4.06
N GLU A 37 13.59 8.94 3.72
CA GLU A 37 14.83 8.31 4.24
C GLU A 37 14.96 8.40 5.76
N ASP A 38 14.46 9.49 6.33
CA ASP A 38 14.47 9.80 7.75
C ASP A 38 13.29 9.24 8.54
N PHE A 39 12.51 8.33 7.92
CA PHE A 39 11.42 7.65 8.62
C PHE A 39 11.97 6.88 9.83
N ASN A 40 11.52 7.26 11.02
CA ASN A 40 12.11 6.84 12.28
C ASN A 40 11.15 6.14 13.26
N ASP A 41 9.95 5.77 12.81
CA ASP A 41 9.05 4.94 13.61
C ASP A 41 9.61 3.52 13.70
N GLU A 42 10.37 3.25 14.76
CA GLU A 42 11.04 1.95 14.94
C GLU A 42 10.08 0.78 15.05
N GLU A 43 8.92 0.99 15.66
CA GLU A 43 7.91 -0.07 15.79
C GLU A 43 7.40 -0.49 14.44
N SER A 44 7.02 0.49 13.61
CA SER A 44 6.59 0.22 12.23
C SER A 44 7.71 -0.40 11.39
N ARG A 45 8.93 0.09 11.51
CA ARG A 45 10.08 -0.45 10.76
C ARG A 45 10.40 -1.90 11.10
N LYS A 46 10.18 -2.32 12.32
CA LYS A 46 10.40 -3.71 12.78
C LYS A 46 9.24 -4.64 12.43
N SER A 47 8.02 -4.14 12.51
CA SER A 47 6.82 -4.98 12.39
C SER A 47 6.26 -5.06 10.98
N LEU A 48 6.19 -3.94 10.25
CA LEU A 48 5.47 -3.88 8.98
C LEU A 48 6.09 -4.71 7.85
N PRO A 49 7.42 -4.82 7.70
CA PRO A 49 8.00 -5.67 6.67
C PRO A 49 7.59 -7.13 6.76
N ARG A 50 7.29 -7.62 7.96
CA ARG A 50 6.82 -9.00 8.17
C ARG A 50 5.45 -9.25 7.53
N PHE A 51 4.57 -8.25 7.49
CA PHE A 51 3.26 -8.34 6.84
C PHE A 51 3.34 -8.39 5.32
N CYS A 52 4.48 -8.04 4.73
CA CYS A 52 4.70 -8.10 3.30
C CYS A 52 4.86 -9.53 2.76
N PHE A 53 5.12 -10.49 3.63
CA PHE A 53 5.34 -11.89 3.27
C PHE A 53 4.41 -12.80 4.07
N PRO A 54 3.08 -12.75 3.79
CA PRO A 54 2.08 -13.49 4.57
C PRO A 54 2.08 -15.00 4.29
N TYR A 55 2.80 -15.43 3.26
CA TYR A 55 2.85 -16.82 2.83
C TYR A 55 4.19 -17.46 3.16
N ASP A 56 4.19 -18.78 3.16
CA ASP A 56 5.40 -19.57 3.31
C ASP A 56 6.39 -19.23 2.20
N ILE A 57 7.64 -18.97 2.58
CA ILE A 57 8.73 -18.55 1.67
C ILE A 57 8.89 -19.51 0.50
N GLU A 58 8.67 -20.80 0.72
CA GLU A 58 8.75 -21.82 -0.33
C GLU A 58 7.69 -21.63 -1.41
N ARG A 59 6.47 -21.23 -1.02
CA ARG A 59 5.38 -20.96 -1.98
C ARG A 59 5.59 -19.69 -2.79
N VAL A 60 6.28 -18.70 -2.22
CA VAL A 60 6.61 -17.46 -2.93
C VAL A 60 7.59 -17.73 -4.06
N LYS A 61 8.51 -18.68 -3.87
CA LYS A 61 9.52 -19.03 -4.88
C LYS A 61 8.95 -19.71 -6.13
N ASP A 62 7.88 -20.44 -5.96
CA ASP A 62 7.28 -21.24 -7.04
C ASP A 62 6.24 -20.46 -7.86
N SER A 63 5.87 -19.28 -7.44
CA SER A 63 4.88 -18.45 -8.14
C SER A 63 5.56 -17.38 -8.99
N VAL A 64 5.22 -17.33 -10.26
CA VAL A 64 5.69 -16.29 -11.22
C VAL A 64 4.80 -15.03 -11.13
N ALA A 65 3.72 -15.10 -10.39
CA ALA A 65 2.70 -14.05 -10.37
C ALA A 65 3.06 -12.88 -9.46
N VAL A 66 2.66 -11.70 -9.90
CA VAL A 66 2.60 -10.49 -9.05
C VAL A 66 1.32 -10.55 -8.21
N GLN A 67 1.45 -10.31 -6.92
CA GLN A 67 0.32 -10.28 -5.99
C GLN A 67 0.17 -8.89 -5.38
N HIS A 68 -1.05 -8.36 -5.46
CA HIS A 68 -1.45 -7.16 -4.74
C HIS A 68 -2.32 -7.54 -3.55
N PHE A 69 -2.00 -7.01 -2.40
CA PHE A 69 -2.80 -7.21 -1.20
C PHE A 69 -2.66 -6.02 -0.26
N THR A 70 -3.56 -5.91 0.69
CA THR A 70 -3.56 -4.85 1.70
C THR A 70 -3.71 -5.47 3.07
N PHE A 71 -2.86 -5.05 4.00
CA PHE A 71 -3.08 -5.30 5.42
C PHE A 71 -3.58 -4.03 6.12
N VAL A 72 -4.34 -4.21 7.18
CA VAL A 72 -4.93 -3.12 7.95
C VAL A 72 -4.49 -3.25 9.40
N LEU A 73 -3.94 -2.18 9.93
CA LEU A 73 -3.52 -2.07 11.32
C LEU A 73 -4.28 -0.92 12.00
N THR A 74 -4.47 -1.05 13.29
CA THR A 74 -5.05 0.03 14.09
C THR A 74 -3.93 0.74 14.85
N ASP A 75 -3.89 2.05 14.76
CA ASP A 75 -2.95 2.86 15.53
C ASP A 75 -3.41 3.06 16.99
N LEU A 76 -2.59 3.76 17.77
CA LEU A 76 -2.88 4.01 19.19
C LEU A 76 -4.14 4.87 19.40
N GLU A 77 -4.54 5.65 18.42
CA GLU A 77 -5.76 6.47 18.44
C GLU A 77 -7.01 5.70 18.01
N GLY A 78 -6.86 4.44 17.60
CA GLY A 78 -7.93 3.60 17.09
C GLY A 78 -8.23 3.80 15.60
N CYS A 79 -7.41 4.54 14.88
CA CYS A 79 -7.55 4.75 13.43
C CYS A 79 -6.92 3.61 12.64
N GLN A 80 -7.56 3.25 11.54
CA GLN A 80 -7.03 2.24 10.61
C GLN A 80 -5.91 2.82 9.75
N ARG A 81 -4.81 2.10 9.65
CA ARG A 81 -3.71 2.34 8.71
C ARG A 81 -3.67 1.21 7.70
N PHE A 82 -3.53 1.54 6.44
CA PHE A 82 -3.51 0.59 5.34
C PHE A 82 -2.10 0.42 4.81
N GLY A 83 -1.63 -0.82 4.73
CA GLY A 83 -0.40 -1.19 4.06
C GLY A 83 -0.71 -1.83 2.71
N PHE A 84 -0.58 -1.06 1.63
CA PHE A 84 -0.79 -1.55 0.27
C PHE A 84 0.47 -2.20 -0.23
N CYS A 85 0.40 -3.47 -0.60
CA CYS A 85 1.54 -4.28 -0.96
C CYS A 85 1.48 -4.80 -2.39
N ARG A 86 2.65 -4.86 -3.02
CA ARG A 86 2.88 -5.53 -4.30
C ARG A 86 4.05 -6.49 -4.15
N LEU A 87 3.74 -7.77 -4.10
CA LEU A 87 4.73 -8.83 -3.98
C LEU A 87 5.08 -9.37 -5.37
N THR A 88 6.37 -9.34 -5.68
CA THR A 88 6.90 -9.89 -6.93
C THR A 88 7.72 -11.13 -6.60
N SER A 89 7.20 -12.28 -6.99
CA SER A 89 7.83 -13.57 -6.66
C SER A 89 9.16 -13.78 -7.39
N SER A 90 9.26 -13.32 -8.63
CA SER A 90 10.51 -13.47 -9.42
C SER A 90 11.71 -12.75 -8.81
N SER A 91 11.50 -11.58 -8.23
CA SER A 91 12.55 -10.81 -7.54
C SER A 91 12.59 -11.05 -6.04
N GLN A 92 11.64 -11.79 -5.51
CA GLN A 92 11.45 -12.02 -4.07
C GLN A 92 11.42 -10.72 -3.25
N THR A 93 10.79 -9.70 -3.80
CA THR A 93 10.67 -8.39 -3.17
C THR A 93 9.21 -7.95 -3.06
N CYS A 94 8.93 -7.16 -2.05
CA CYS A 94 7.63 -6.53 -1.85
C CYS A 94 7.79 -5.02 -1.74
N LEU A 95 6.96 -4.30 -2.47
CA LEU A 95 6.79 -2.86 -2.30
C LEU A 95 5.57 -2.61 -1.41
N CYS A 96 5.70 -1.72 -0.46
CA CYS A 96 4.62 -1.38 0.46
C CYS A 96 4.48 0.13 0.63
N ILE A 97 3.23 0.60 0.61
CA ILE A 97 2.86 1.99 0.94
C ILE A 97 1.97 1.97 2.17
N LEU A 98 2.36 2.72 3.19
CA LEU A 98 1.58 2.92 4.41
C LEU A 98 0.81 4.24 4.34
N SER A 99 -0.51 4.17 4.45
CA SER A 99 -1.39 5.33 4.38
C SER A 99 -2.60 5.19 5.31
N TYR A 100 -3.16 6.31 5.72
CA TYR A 100 -4.48 6.36 6.37
C TYR A 100 -5.64 6.41 5.38
N LEU A 101 -5.36 6.57 4.08
CA LEU A 101 -6.36 6.70 3.03
C LEU A 101 -6.70 5.34 2.41
N PRO A 102 -7.98 4.97 2.34
CA PRO A 102 -8.40 3.71 1.73
C PRO A 102 -8.47 3.81 0.19
N TRP A 103 -7.42 4.30 -0.42
CA TRP A 103 -7.34 4.52 -1.87
C TRP A 103 -6.71 3.34 -2.58
N PHE A 104 -7.36 2.20 -2.56
CA PHE A 104 -6.84 0.92 -3.07
C PHE A 104 -6.37 1.00 -4.51
N GLU A 105 -7.22 1.47 -5.42
CA GLU A 105 -6.90 1.54 -6.83
C GLU A 105 -5.73 2.48 -7.12
N VAL A 106 -5.74 3.66 -6.50
CA VAL A 106 -4.68 4.66 -6.65
C VAL A 106 -3.33 4.11 -6.21
N PHE A 107 -3.27 3.51 -5.03
CA PHE A 107 -2.01 2.99 -4.50
C PHE A 107 -1.53 1.74 -5.22
N TYR A 108 -2.43 0.88 -5.71
CA TYR A 108 -2.03 -0.25 -6.54
C TYR A 108 -1.46 0.18 -7.89
N LYS A 109 -2.05 1.18 -8.54
CA LYS A 109 -1.48 1.78 -9.76
C LYS A 109 -0.12 2.41 -9.50
N LEU A 110 0.01 3.14 -8.40
CA LEU A 110 1.28 3.74 -7.99
C LEU A 110 2.35 2.67 -7.75
N LEU A 111 2.02 1.59 -7.05
CA LEU A 111 2.93 0.47 -6.81
C LEU A 111 3.40 -0.19 -8.11
N ASN A 112 2.54 -0.34 -9.10
CA ASN A 112 2.91 -0.87 -10.41
C ASN A 112 3.94 0.05 -11.11
N ASN A 113 3.75 1.36 -11.06
CA ASN A 113 4.68 2.32 -11.62
C ASN A 113 6.03 2.31 -10.89
N LEU A 114 6.00 2.27 -9.56
CA LEU A 114 7.21 2.19 -8.74
C LEU A 114 7.98 0.88 -8.98
N ALA A 115 7.26 -0.21 -9.18
CA ALA A 115 7.88 -1.49 -9.52
C ALA A 115 8.56 -1.47 -10.89
N GLU A 116 7.98 -0.81 -11.88
CA GLU A 116 8.60 -0.62 -13.19
C GLU A 116 9.89 0.20 -13.05
N CYS A 117 9.87 1.31 -12.31
CA CYS A 117 11.07 2.10 -12.05
C CYS A 117 12.14 1.30 -11.32
N SER A 118 11.76 0.54 -10.30
CA SER A 118 12.68 -0.31 -9.55
C SER A 118 13.35 -1.37 -10.45
N SER A 119 12.58 -2.01 -11.32
CA SER A 119 13.12 -3.00 -12.24
C SER A 119 14.11 -2.44 -13.27
N LYS A 120 13.98 -1.17 -13.61
CA LYS A 120 14.89 -0.44 -14.52
C LYS A 120 16.05 0.25 -13.79
N GLY A 121 16.15 0.12 -12.48
CA GLY A 121 17.17 0.80 -11.66
C GLY A 121 17.00 2.32 -11.57
N GLN A 122 15.81 2.83 -11.85
CA GLN A 122 15.48 4.26 -11.86
C GLN A 122 15.12 4.76 -10.45
N THR A 123 16.02 4.65 -9.51
CA THR A 123 15.80 5.01 -8.10
C THR A 123 15.51 6.50 -7.92
N ASN A 124 16.17 7.36 -8.71
CA ASN A 124 15.93 8.80 -8.65
C ASN A 124 14.51 9.16 -9.08
N GLU A 125 14.00 8.54 -10.13
CA GLU A 125 12.63 8.75 -10.60
C GLU A 125 11.60 8.27 -9.57
N MET A 126 11.86 7.14 -8.90
CA MET A 126 11.05 6.68 -7.78
C MET A 126 10.99 7.73 -6.66
N THR A 127 12.14 8.25 -6.28
CA THR A 127 12.25 9.25 -5.21
C THR A 127 11.54 10.54 -5.58
N GLU A 128 11.66 10.99 -6.82
CA GLU A 128 10.95 12.18 -7.31
C GLU A 128 9.44 12.02 -7.30
N LEU A 129 8.94 10.88 -7.76
CA LEU A 129 7.50 10.56 -7.75
C LEU A 129 6.96 10.49 -6.32
N LEU A 130 7.63 9.79 -5.43
CA LEU A 130 7.26 9.68 -4.03
C LEU A 130 7.33 11.04 -3.31
N SER A 131 8.34 11.85 -3.60
CA SER A 131 8.47 13.20 -3.04
C SER A 131 7.34 14.11 -3.52
N ALA A 132 6.97 14.04 -4.79
CA ALA A 132 5.88 14.83 -5.34
C ALA A 132 4.55 14.47 -4.68
N LEU A 133 4.26 13.18 -4.51
CA LEU A 133 3.05 12.71 -3.83
C LEU A 133 3.06 13.07 -2.34
N TYR A 134 4.19 12.92 -1.68
CA TYR A 134 4.35 13.20 -0.24
C TYR A 134 4.11 14.67 0.10
N LYS A 135 4.54 15.57 -0.78
CA LYS A 135 4.36 17.01 -0.64
C LYS A 135 3.01 17.52 -1.13
N HIS A 136 2.32 16.71 -1.93
CA HIS A 136 1.01 17.09 -2.47
C HIS A 136 -0.02 17.11 -1.35
N PRO A 137 -0.83 18.18 -1.23
CA PRO A 137 -1.92 18.20 -0.27
C PRO A 137 -2.92 17.10 -0.56
N VAL A 138 -3.51 16.52 0.47
CA VAL A 138 -4.56 15.53 0.31
C VAL A 138 -5.76 16.18 -0.37
N PRO A 139 -6.19 15.72 -1.55
CA PRO A 139 -7.31 16.32 -2.26
C PRO A 139 -8.62 16.09 -1.50
N PRO A 140 -9.60 16.97 -1.67
CA PRO A 140 -10.93 16.74 -1.15
C PRO A 140 -11.59 15.53 -1.81
N ALA A 141 -12.67 15.04 -1.23
CA ALA A 141 -13.49 13.99 -1.83
C ALA A 141 -13.85 14.34 -3.28
N ASN A 142 -13.71 13.37 -4.19
CA ASN A 142 -13.87 13.54 -5.64
C ASN A 142 -12.84 14.47 -6.31
N GLY A 143 -11.79 14.88 -5.59
CA GLY A 143 -10.64 15.55 -6.19
C GLY A 143 -9.80 14.59 -7.02
N SER A 144 -8.94 15.13 -7.87
CA SER A 144 -7.96 14.35 -8.62
C SER A 144 -6.54 14.74 -8.23
N ILE A 145 -5.64 13.77 -8.22
CA ILE A 145 -4.21 14.02 -8.19
C ILE A 145 -3.64 13.64 -9.55
N THR A 146 -2.90 14.56 -10.15
CA THR A 146 -2.12 14.28 -11.36
C THR A 146 -0.66 14.36 -10.98
N LEU A 147 0.05 13.25 -11.10
CA LEU A 147 1.48 13.16 -10.89
C LEU A 147 2.14 12.89 -12.24
N GLN A 148 3.15 13.67 -12.56
CA GLN A 148 3.93 13.50 -13.76
C GLN A 148 5.30 12.94 -13.40
N MET A 149 5.69 11.87 -14.07
CA MET A 149 6.99 11.26 -13.93
C MET A 149 7.73 11.35 -15.26
N GLY A 150 8.68 12.28 -15.34
CA GLY A 150 9.42 12.56 -16.57
C GLY A 150 8.49 12.92 -17.74
N ALA A 151 8.77 12.37 -18.94
CA ALA A 151 7.93 12.56 -20.12
C ALA A 151 6.71 11.59 -20.14
N LYS A 152 6.55 10.73 -19.15
CA LYS A 152 5.71 9.52 -19.25
C LYS A 152 4.77 9.34 -18.12
N LEU A 153 4.10 10.02 -17.50
CA LEU A 153 2.97 9.55 -16.86
C LEU A 153 2.26 10.24 -15.86
N MET A 154 1.12 10.17 -16.02
CA MET A 154 0.09 10.70 -15.18
C MET A 154 -0.65 9.63 -14.41
N ILE A 155 -0.59 9.69 -13.10
CA ILE A 155 -1.61 9.05 -12.29
C ILE A 155 -2.75 10.06 -12.19
N GLY A 156 -3.60 10.07 -13.21
CA GLY A 156 -4.89 10.72 -13.12
C GLY A 156 -5.88 9.68 -12.65
N SER A 157 -6.35 9.78 -11.44
CA SER A 157 -7.51 9.02 -10.98
C SER A 157 -8.34 9.91 -10.09
N GLU A 158 -9.64 9.81 -10.25
CA GLU A 158 -10.56 10.42 -9.30
C GLU A 158 -10.33 9.79 -7.93
N MET A 159 -10.08 10.60 -6.93
CA MET A 159 -9.84 10.11 -5.59
C MET A 159 -11.17 9.70 -4.98
N PRO A 160 -11.28 8.46 -4.49
CA PRO A 160 -12.48 8.06 -3.75
C PRO A 160 -12.63 8.96 -2.53
N GLY A 161 -13.86 9.31 -2.21
CA GLY A 161 -14.15 10.05 -0.99
C GLY A 161 -13.59 9.34 0.25
N ILE A 162 -13.23 10.10 1.26
CA ILE A 162 -12.67 9.59 2.53
C ILE A 162 -13.66 8.64 3.25
N CYS A 163 -14.91 8.64 2.83
CA CYS A 163 -16.00 7.86 3.44
C CYS A 163 -16.10 6.40 2.99
N GLY A 164 -15.03 5.78 2.49
CA GLY A 164 -14.95 4.32 2.39
C GLY A 164 -16.02 3.61 1.55
N HIS A 165 -16.72 4.30 0.68
CA HIS A 165 -17.58 3.66 -0.30
C HIS A 165 -16.74 3.32 -1.52
N ALA A 166 -16.47 2.05 -1.70
CA ALA A 166 -15.99 1.57 -2.97
C ALA A 166 -16.96 2.04 -4.08
N PRO A 167 -16.46 2.56 -5.20
CA PRO A 167 -17.34 2.90 -6.31
C PRO A 167 -18.15 1.65 -6.69
N LYS A 168 -19.46 1.79 -6.70
CA LYS A 168 -20.35 0.76 -7.23
C LYS A 168 -20.14 0.70 -8.73
N GLY A 169 -19.58 -0.40 -9.19
CA GLY A 169 -19.62 -0.80 -10.59
C GLY A 169 -18.37 -0.44 -11.37
N GLU A 170 -17.47 -1.33 -11.33
CA GLU A 170 -16.80 -1.96 -12.47
C GLU A 170 -16.04 -3.13 -11.89
N GLU A 171 -16.46 -4.32 -12.22
CA GLU A 171 -15.68 -5.53 -11.99
C GLU A 171 -14.38 -5.39 -12.78
N SER A 172 -13.35 -4.84 -12.15
CA SER A 172 -12.00 -5.07 -12.63
C SER A 172 -11.66 -6.51 -12.28
N ALA A 173 -11.88 -7.38 -13.24
CA ALA A 173 -11.53 -8.77 -13.13
C ALA A 173 -10.09 -8.92 -12.67
N GLY A 174 -9.86 -9.51 -11.52
CA GLY A 174 -8.63 -10.17 -11.21
C GLY A 174 -7.73 -9.60 -10.11
N ILE A 175 -8.16 -8.66 -9.28
CA ILE A 175 -7.37 -8.25 -8.12
C ILE A 175 -8.12 -8.66 -6.85
N PRO A 176 -7.65 -9.69 -6.13
CA PRO A 176 -8.20 -9.99 -4.81
C PRO A 176 -7.73 -8.90 -3.84
N TYR A 177 -8.58 -7.95 -3.55
CA TYR A 177 -8.35 -7.07 -2.43
C TYR A 177 -9.16 -7.57 -1.23
N PHE A 178 -8.47 -7.73 -0.12
CA PHE A 178 -9.14 -7.84 1.15
C PHE A 178 -9.57 -6.43 1.56
N ILE A 179 -10.78 -6.07 1.21
CA ILE A 179 -11.44 -4.96 1.88
C ILE A 179 -11.61 -5.43 3.32
N ALA A 180 -11.04 -4.73 4.29
CA ALA A 180 -11.55 -4.87 5.65
C ALA A 180 -13.03 -4.50 5.56
N PRO A 181 -13.94 -5.46 5.74
CA PRO A 181 -15.35 -5.18 5.55
C PRO A 181 -15.75 -4.08 6.49
N ASP A 182 -16.63 -3.18 6.01
CA ASP A 182 -17.35 -2.30 6.90
C ASP A 182 -17.82 -3.14 8.11
N PRO A 183 -17.48 -2.77 9.35
CA PRO A 183 -17.93 -3.51 10.53
C PRO A 183 -19.45 -3.76 10.57
N LYS A 184 -20.20 -3.02 9.78
CA LYS A 184 -21.65 -3.21 9.60
C LYS A 184 -22.01 -4.29 8.57
N ALA A 185 -21.08 -4.73 7.75
CA ALA A 185 -21.28 -5.71 6.68
C ALA A 185 -20.76 -7.12 7.03
N LEU A 186 -20.15 -7.29 8.20
CA LEU A 186 -19.79 -8.61 8.69
C LEU A 186 -21.08 -9.36 9.07
N PRO A 187 -21.36 -10.52 8.45
CA PRO A 187 -22.41 -11.38 8.94
C PRO A 187 -22.09 -11.73 10.40
N SER A 188 -23.05 -11.55 11.28
CA SER A 188 -22.97 -12.01 12.66
C SER A 188 -22.57 -13.48 12.67
N ILE A 189 -21.42 -13.77 13.29
CA ILE A 189 -21.00 -15.16 13.53
C ILE A 189 -22.10 -15.79 14.40
N PRO A 190 -22.73 -16.89 13.99
CA PRO A 190 -23.67 -17.56 14.86
C PRO A 190 -22.91 -18.05 16.10
N GLU A 191 -23.32 -17.60 17.26
CA GLU A 191 -22.86 -18.15 18.53
C GLU A 191 -23.24 -19.62 18.59
N SER A 192 -22.23 -20.47 18.69
CA SER A 192 -22.38 -21.91 18.96
C SER A 192 -22.25 -22.17 20.46
#